data_2105699326fe96c92d8bf633ec024c8c
#
_entry.id   2105699326fe96c92d8bf633ec024c8c
#
_cell.length_a   1.000
_cell.length_b   1.000
_cell.length_c   1.000
_cell.angle_alpha   90.00
_cell.angle_beta   90.00
_cell.angle_gamma   90.00
#
_symmetry.space_group_name_H-M   'P 1'
#
loop_
_entity.id
_entity.type
_entity.pdbx_description
1 polymer ?
#
loop_
_entity_poly.entity_id
_entity_poly.type
_entity_poly.pdbx_seq_one_letter_code
_entity_poly.pdbx_strand_id
1 'polypeptide(L)'
;MRIKKGYVLRDISGDKVIVGEGLEAVDFSSLLSLNETAAWLWKKAEEMGDFTPELLSEAICKEYEVSPETAYHDTVKIINRWMEEGLIKD
;
A
#
# COMPACT_ATOMS: atom_id res chain seq x y z
N MET A 1 6.68 -5.64 8.69
CA MET A 1 6.27 -5.82 7.29
C MET A 1 6.99 -4.83 6.40
N ARG A 2 7.22 -5.20 5.17
CA ARG A 2 7.83 -4.31 4.19
C ARG A 2 7.32 -4.63 2.78
N ILE A 3 7.35 -3.62 1.93
CA ILE A 3 6.98 -3.79 0.53
C ILE A 3 8.07 -4.61 -0.15
N LYS A 4 7.67 -5.60 -0.94
CA LYS A 4 8.62 -6.41 -1.69
C LYS A 4 9.31 -5.55 -2.74
N LYS A 5 10.60 -5.82 -2.93
CA LYS A 5 11.40 -5.10 -3.92
C LYS A 5 10.83 -5.32 -5.32
N GLY A 6 10.77 -4.25 -6.08
CA GLY A 6 10.28 -4.32 -7.46
C GLY A 6 8.85 -3.85 -7.67
N TYR A 7 8.10 -3.63 -6.60
CA TYR A 7 6.75 -3.09 -6.72
C TYR A 7 6.76 -1.58 -6.49
N VAL A 8 6.17 -0.85 -7.42
CA VAL A 8 6.16 0.62 -7.39
C VAL A 8 4.76 1.14 -7.68
N LEU A 9 4.47 2.31 -7.13
CA LEU A 9 3.22 3.01 -7.37
C LEU A 9 3.40 3.91 -8.61
N ARG A 10 2.49 3.77 -9.57
CA ARG A 10 2.48 4.59 -10.77
C ARG A 10 1.15 5.30 -10.93
N ASP A 11 1.19 6.46 -11.52
CA ASP A 11 -0.01 7.20 -11.90
C ASP A 11 -0.17 7.03 -13.41
N ILE A 12 -1.20 6.29 -13.82
CA ILE A 12 -1.46 6.03 -15.24
C ILE A 12 -2.81 6.65 -15.57
N SER A 13 -2.77 7.76 -16.30
CA SER A 13 -3.98 8.48 -16.72
C SER A 13 -4.90 8.83 -15.55
N GLY A 14 -4.31 9.23 -14.42
CA GLY A 14 -5.06 9.59 -13.23
C GLY A 14 -5.37 8.45 -12.29
N ASP A 15 -5.15 7.22 -12.70
CA ASP A 15 -5.34 6.05 -11.84
C ASP A 15 -4.04 5.70 -11.11
N LYS A 16 -4.15 5.45 -9.83
CA LYS A 16 -3.02 5.00 -9.02
C LYS A 16 -2.96 3.48 -9.08
N VAL A 17 -1.86 2.95 -9.58
CA VAL A 17 -1.70 1.50 -9.72
C VAL A 17 -0.34 1.05 -9.20
N ILE A 18 -0.31 -0.16 -8.66
CA ILE A 18 0.93 -0.81 -8.29
C ILE A 18 1.34 -1.70 -9.45
N VAL A 19 2.57 -1.53 -9.90
CA VAL A 19 3.13 -2.36 -10.98
C VAL A 19 4.39 -3.05 -10.48
N GLY A 20 4.63 -4.25 -10.97
CA GLY A 20 5.88 -4.95 -10.73
C GLY A 20 6.91 -4.51 -11.75
N GLU A 21 7.97 -3.87 -11.29
CA GLU A 21 9.12 -3.51 -12.12
C GLU A 21 10.33 -4.21 -11.53
N GLY A 22 10.97 -5.04 -12.29
CA GLY A 22 12.08 -5.81 -11.78
C GLY A 22 13.11 -6.08 -12.83
N LEU A 23 14.01 -6.98 -12.49
CA LEU A 23 15.07 -7.41 -13.37
C LEU A 23 14.52 -8.22 -14.56
N GLU A 24 13.32 -8.73 -14.41
CA GLU A 24 12.63 -9.43 -15.48
C GLU A 24 11.56 -8.51 -16.07
N ALA A 25 10.79 -9.00 -16.99
CA ALA A 25 9.78 -8.19 -17.67
C ALA A 25 8.73 -7.65 -16.70
N VAL A 26 8.20 -6.46 -17.01
CA VAL A 26 7.07 -5.90 -16.27
C VAL A 26 5.87 -6.83 -16.44
N ASP A 27 5.28 -7.21 -15.31
CA ASP A 27 4.11 -8.09 -15.32
C ASP A 27 2.84 -7.25 -15.18
N PHE A 28 2.22 -6.94 -16.31
CA PHE A 28 1.01 -6.16 -16.34
C PHE A 28 -0.22 -6.93 -15.84
N SER A 29 -0.12 -8.25 -15.71
CA SER A 29 -1.22 -9.05 -15.17
C SER A 29 -1.35 -8.88 -13.66
N SER A 30 -0.33 -8.32 -13.02
CA SER A 30 -0.31 -8.09 -11.56
C SER A 30 -0.59 -6.64 -11.19
N LEU A 31 -1.23 -5.88 -12.07
CA LEU A 31 -1.59 -4.50 -11.76
C LEU A 31 -2.68 -4.47 -10.69
N LEU A 32 -2.49 -3.67 -9.67
CA LEU A 32 -3.48 -3.45 -8.63
C LEU A 32 -3.81 -1.98 -8.54
N SER A 33 -5.07 -1.64 -8.82
CA SER A 33 -5.54 -0.27 -8.69
C SER A 33 -5.76 0.08 -7.22
N LEU A 34 -5.33 1.27 -6.82
CA LEU A 34 -5.51 1.75 -5.46
C LEU A 34 -6.39 3.00 -5.46
N ASN A 35 -7.28 3.10 -4.46
CA ASN A 35 -7.98 4.34 -4.23
C ASN A 35 -7.01 5.31 -3.54
N GLU A 36 -7.45 6.56 -3.32
CA GLU A 36 -6.59 7.58 -2.73
C GLU A 36 -6.02 7.19 -1.37
N THR A 37 -6.84 6.61 -0.51
CA THR A 37 -6.40 6.20 0.82
C THR A 37 -5.34 5.11 0.74
N ALA A 38 -5.57 4.09 -0.09
CA ALA A 38 -4.62 3.01 -0.25
C ALA A 38 -3.31 3.50 -0.86
N ALA A 39 -3.39 4.41 -1.84
CA ALA A 39 -2.20 5.00 -2.45
C ALA A 39 -1.40 5.80 -1.42
N TRP A 40 -2.08 6.57 -0.58
CA TRP A 40 -1.46 7.33 0.49
C TRP A 40 -0.74 6.40 1.48
N LEU A 41 -1.41 5.31 1.87
CA LEU A 41 -0.81 4.31 2.77
C LEU A 41 0.40 3.64 2.14
N TRP A 42 0.35 3.34 0.85
CA TRP A 42 1.47 2.75 0.14
C TRP A 42 2.70 3.66 0.23
N LYS A 43 2.52 4.95 -0.03
CA LYS A 43 3.61 5.92 0.07
C LYS A 43 4.17 5.99 1.49
N LYS A 44 3.30 5.95 2.49
CA LYS A 44 3.76 5.94 3.89
C LYS A 44 4.54 4.68 4.22
N ALA A 45 4.08 3.52 3.73
CA ALA A 45 4.79 2.26 3.92
C ALA A 45 6.18 2.30 3.28
N GLU A 46 6.29 2.90 2.08
CA GLU A 46 7.58 3.09 1.43
C GLU A 46 8.52 3.96 2.27
N GLU A 47 8.00 5.06 2.81
CA GLU A 47 8.79 5.97 3.64
C GLU A 47 9.27 5.30 4.92
N MET A 48 8.45 4.46 5.53
CA MET A 48 8.79 3.77 6.77
C MET A 48 9.79 2.64 6.55
N GLY A 49 9.74 1.99 5.41
CA GLY A 49 10.50 0.77 5.14
C GLY A 49 9.88 -0.41 5.85
N ASP A 50 10.17 -0.59 7.14
CA ASP A 50 9.46 -1.56 7.96
C ASP A 50 8.24 -0.89 8.57
N PHE A 51 7.07 -1.47 8.35
CA PHE A 51 5.83 -0.91 8.85
C PHE A 51 4.97 -1.98 9.54
N THR A 52 4.01 -1.52 10.32
CA THR A 52 3.02 -2.38 10.95
C THR A 52 1.64 -1.79 10.71
N PRO A 53 0.57 -2.60 10.83
CA PRO A 53 -0.78 -2.06 10.73
C PRO A 53 -1.01 -0.90 11.71
N GLU A 54 -0.44 -1.00 12.92
CA GLU A 54 -0.57 0.02 13.95
C GLU A 54 0.08 1.33 13.53
N LEU A 55 1.28 1.27 12.97
CA LEU A 55 1.99 2.47 12.52
C LEU A 55 1.29 3.16 11.37
N LEU A 56 0.80 2.39 10.41
CA LEU A 56 0.05 2.95 9.29
C LEU A 56 -1.29 3.52 9.73
N SER A 57 -1.96 2.83 10.65
CA SER A 57 -3.22 3.29 11.23
C SER A 57 -3.04 4.62 11.95
N GLU A 58 -1.97 4.76 12.74
CA GLU A 58 -1.64 6.01 13.40
C GLU A 58 -1.41 7.14 12.39
N ALA A 59 -0.71 6.84 11.32
CA ALA A 59 -0.44 7.83 10.28
C ALA A 59 -1.72 8.34 9.63
N ILE A 60 -2.68 7.45 9.37
CA ILE A 60 -3.99 7.83 8.84
C ILE A 60 -4.72 8.74 9.83
N CYS A 61 -4.70 8.41 11.11
CA CYS A 61 -5.37 9.22 12.12
C CYS A 61 -4.82 10.64 12.22
N LYS A 62 -3.53 10.80 11.94
CA LYS A 62 -2.90 12.12 11.94
C LYS A 62 -3.23 12.93 10.69
N GLU A 63 -3.43 12.26 9.58
CA GLU A 63 -3.69 12.93 8.30
C GLU A 63 -5.17 13.22 8.08
N TYR A 64 -6.04 12.31 8.51
CA TYR A 64 -7.48 12.39 8.30
C TYR A 64 -8.22 12.36 9.62
N GLU A 65 -9.40 12.98 9.64
CA GLU A 65 -10.25 12.96 10.83
C GLU A 65 -11.06 11.67 10.87
N VAL A 66 -10.43 10.61 11.35
CA VAL A 66 -11.08 9.31 11.50
C VAL A 66 -10.78 8.76 12.89
N SER A 67 -11.70 7.96 13.41
CA SER A 67 -11.47 7.31 14.69
C SER A 67 -10.36 6.26 14.58
N PRO A 68 -9.60 6.02 15.66
CA PRO A 68 -8.58 4.99 15.64
C PRO A 68 -9.09 3.62 15.25
N GLU A 69 -10.30 3.27 15.66
CA GLU A 69 -10.90 1.98 15.33
C GLU A 69 -11.17 1.86 13.84
N THR A 70 -11.74 2.89 13.23
CA THR A 70 -12.02 2.90 11.80
C THR A 70 -10.72 2.89 11.00
N ALA A 71 -9.75 3.68 11.41
CA ALA A 71 -8.45 3.74 10.76
C ALA A 71 -7.77 2.38 10.77
N TYR A 72 -7.78 1.70 11.91
CA TYR A 72 -7.16 0.39 12.05
C TYR A 72 -7.88 -0.65 11.19
N HIS A 73 -9.20 -0.67 11.24
CA HIS A 73 -10.01 -1.60 10.46
C HIS A 73 -9.73 -1.45 8.95
N ASP A 74 -9.75 -0.23 8.47
CA ASP A 74 -9.51 0.04 7.05
C ASP A 74 -8.08 -0.29 6.64
N THR A 75 -7.13 0.04 7.50
CA THR A 75 -5.71 -0.24 7.25
C THR A 75 -5.47 -1.75 7.15
N VAL A 76 -6.04 -2.53 8.07
CA VAL A 76 -5.90 -3.98 8.06
C VAL A 76 -6.48 -4.57 6.77
N LYS A 77 -7.63 -4.09 6.33
CA LYS A 77 -8.23 -4.56 5.07
C LYS A 77 -7.32 -4.30 3.88
N ILE A 78 -6.72 -3.12 3.83
CA ILE A 78 -5.82 -2.75 2.74
C ILE A 78 -4.56 -3.62 2.78
N ILE A 79 -3.97 -3.79 3.95
CA ILE A 79 -2.77 -4.62 4.12
C ILE A 79 -3.05 -6.07 3.74
N ASN A 80 -4.20 -6.61 4.14
CA ASN A 80 -4.58 -7.97 3.78
C ASN A 80 -4.69 -8.13 2.27
N ARG A 81 -5.21 -7.14 1.58
CA ARG A 81 -5.27 -7.15 0.12
C ARG A 81 -3.86 -7.17 -0.49
N TRP A 82 -2.97 -6.34 0.04
CA TRP A 82 -1.58 -6.33 -0.45
C TRP A 82 -0.91 -7.69 -0.21
N MET A 83 -1.20 -8.31 0.93
CA MET A 83 -0.64 -9.63 1.25
C MET A 83 -1.16 -10.68 0.27
N GLU A 84 -2.47 -10.68 -0.01
CA GLU A 84 -3.09 -11.60 -0.96
C GLU A 84 -2.49 -11.45 -2.37
N GLU A 85 -2.20 -10.22 -2.76
CA GLU A 85 -1.61 -9.93 -4.07
C GLU A 85 -0.10 -10.15 -4.10
N GLY A 86 0.51 -10.52 -2.98
CA GLY A 86 1.93 -10.80 -2.91
C GLY A 86 2.83 -9.58 -2.97
N LEU A 87 2.33 -8.42 -2.57
CA LEU A 87 3.07 -7.15 -2.68
C LEU A 87 3.96 -6.85 -1.49
N ILE A 88 3.67 -7.46 -0.35
CA ILE A 88 4.38 -7.21 0.90
C ILE A 88 4.80 -8.51 1.55
N LYS A 89 5.75 -8.43 2.47
CA LYS A 89 6.23 -9.57 3.24
C LYS A 89 6.49 -9.17 4.68
N ASP A 90 6.54 -10.16 5.55
CA ASP A 90 6.90 -9.95 6.95
C ASP A 90 8.38 -9.70 7.15
#